data_8331b48328c638f6d0902584e338c735
#
_entry.id   8331b48328c638f6d0902584e338c735
#
_cell.length_a   1.000
_cell.length_b   1.000
_cell.length_c   1.000
_cell.angle_alpha   90.00
_cell.angle_beta   90.00
_cell.angle_gamma   90.00
#
_symmetry.space_group_name_H-M   'P 1'
#
loop_
_entity.id
_entity.type
_entity.pdbx_description
1 polymer ?
#
loop_
_entity_poly.entity_id
_entity_poly.type
_entity_poly.pdbx_seq_one_letter_code
_entity_poly.pdbx_strand_id
1 'polypeptide(L)'
;MKVLTYGEIMDGGLSVFHSVAKLDDHHLILTFEGVIRVDNPYRYLHTYLEELAKVLPRQSVTETTMDFVKMRFCNSNGFYVIMDIVDAVYNLVPGRVTVRRIADDDWQCETLPILLNLSEEHIAARTNFEDVKAP
;
A
#
# COMPACT_ATOMS: atom_id res chain seq x y z
N MET A 1 -3.19 -18.34 -5.34
CA MET A 1 -2.69 -17.00 -4.99
C MET A 1 -1.16 -17.03 -4.93
N LYS A 2 -0.53 -16.06 -5.56
CA LYS A 2 0.92 -16.01 -5.71
C LYS A 2 1.48 -14.78 -5.01
N VAL A 3 2.48 -14.96 -4.13
CA VAL A 3 3.21 -13.84 -3.54
C VAL A 3 4.22 -13.35 -4.58
N LEU A 4 4.13 -12.08 -4.95
CA LEU A 4 5.05 -11.45 -5.90
C LEU A 4 6.31 -10.95 -5.20
N THR A 5 6.13 -10.19 -4.14
CA THR A 5 7.22 -9.63 -3.35
C THR A 5 6.66 -9.10 -2.01
N TYR A 6 7.55 -8.85 -1.06
CA TYR A 6 7.17 -8.25 0.22
C TYR A 6 8.29 -7.37 0.78
N GLY A 7 7.91 -6.46 1.66
CA GLY A 7 8.84 -5.61 2.38
C GLY A 7 8.52 -5.58 3.87
N GLU A 8 9.54 -5.39 4.69
CA GLU A 8 9.42 -5.47 6.13
C GLU A 8 10.36 -4.48 6.81
N ILE A 9 9.90 -3.87 7.89
CA ILE A 9 10.73 -3.02 8.74
C ILE A 9 10.94 -3.72 10.07
N MET A 10 12.22 -3.90 10.45
CA MET A 10 12.60 -4.44 11.74
C MET A 10 13.04 -3.31 12.64
N ASP A 11 12.61 -3.33 13.90
CA ASP A 11 13.01 -2.36 14.92
C ASP A 11 13.16 -3.10 16.24
N GLY A 12 14.36 -3.01 16.83
CA GLY A 12 14.65 -3.74 18.07
C GLY A 12 14.53 -5.25 17.95
N GLY A 13 14.76 -5.81 16.76
CA GLY A 13 14.64 -7.25 16.53
C GLY A 13 13.21 -7.74 16.28
N LEU A 14 12.26 -6.81 16.20
CA LEU A 14 10.85 -7.14 15.95
C LEU A 14 10.39 -6.60 14.62
N SER A 15 9.54 -7.36 13.91
CA SER A 15 8.87 -6.86 12.72
C SER A 15 7.78 -5.89 13.16
N VAL A 16 7.94 -4.60 12.83
CA VAL A 16 6.99 -3.55 13.23
C VAL A 16 6.07 -3.14 12.09
N PHE A 17 6.48 -3.38 10.86
CA PHE A 17 5.68 -3.09 9.68
C PHE A 17 6.00 -4.09 8.58
N HIS A 18 5.00 -4.49 7.81
CA HIS A 18 5.22 -5.22 6.58
C HIS A 18 4.16 -4.91 5.53
N SER A 19 4.55 -5.10 4.28
CA SER A 19 3.68 -4.97 3.12
C SER A 19 3.94 -6.16 2.20
N VAL A 20 2.88 -6.72 1.66
CA VAL A 20 2.96 -7.89 0.76
C VAL A 20 2.16 -7.58 -0.50
N ALA A 21 2.75 -7.90 -1.65
CA ALA A 21 2.07 -7.84 -2.93
C ALA A 21 1.78 -9.26 -3.41
N LYS A 22 0.51 -9.58 -3.57
CA LYS A 22 0.02 -10.90 -4.01
C LYS A 22 -0.81 -10.77 -5.28
N LEU A 23 -0.80 -11.81 -6.08
CA LEU A 23 -1.62 -11.88 -7.29
C LEU A 23 -2.55 -13.09 -7.19
N ASP A 24 -3.85 -12.85 -7.28
CA ASP A 24 -4.88 -13.87 -7.33
C ASP A 24 -5.56 -13.75 -8.68
N ASP A 25 -5.15 -14.64 -9.62
CA ASP A 25 -5.51 -14.56 -11.03
C ASP A 25 -5.05 -13.21 -11.61
N HIS A 26 -5.97 -12.29 -11.91
CA HIS A 26 -5.66 -10.95 -12.43
C HIS A 26 -5.89 -9.85 -11.39
N HIS A 27 -6.09 -10.22 -10.14
CA HIS A 27 -6.34 -9.30 -9.03
C HIS A 27 -5.08 -9.12 -8.18
N LEU A 28 -4.52 -7.93 -8.22
CA LEU A 28 -3.38 -7.57 -7.37
C LEU A 28 -3.88 -7.15 -5.99
N ILE A 29 -3.29 -7.72 -4.95
CA ILE A 29 -3.64 -7.38 -3.57
C ILE A 29 -2.38 -6.94 -2.84
N LEU A 30 -2.37 -5.68 -2.39
CA LEU A 30 -1.32 -5.16 -1.52
C LEU A 30 -1.88 -4.99 -0.11
N THR A 31 -1.16 -5.50 0.88
CA THR A 31 -1.48 -5.29 2.29
C THR A 31 -0.43 -4.38 2.93
N PHE A 32 -0.87 -3.60 3.91
CA PHE A 32 0.00 -2.72 4.70
C PHE A 32 -0.37 -2.95 6.16
N GLU A 33 0.57 -3.44 6.95
CA GLU A 33 0.30 -3.81 8.35
C GLU A 33 1.36 -3.27 9.29
N GLY A 34 0.92 -2.64 10.38
CA GLY A 34 1.78 -2.24 11.47
C GLY A 34 2.00 -0.73 11.59
N VAL A 35 3.16 -0.36 12.11
CA VAL A 35 3.53 1.03 12.37
C VAL A 35 4.90 1.34 11.80
N ILE A 36 5.09 2.57 11.32
CA ILE A 36 6.40 3.06 10.86
C ILE A 36 6.80 4.25 11.72
N ARG A 37 7.80 4.05 12.58
CA ARG A 37 8.37 5.09 13.44
C ARG A 37 9.87 5.24 13.28
N VAL A 38 10.51 4.37 12.48
CA VAL A 38 11.95 4.47 12.23
C VAL A 38 12.27 5.74 11.42
N ASP A 39 13.47 6.28 11.61
CA ASP A 39 13.87 7.52 10.94
C ASP A 39 14.07 7.36 9.45
N ASN A 40 14.53 6.19 9.01
CA ASN A 40 14.81 5.92 7.59
C ASN A 40 14.14 4.63 7.12
N PRO A 41 12.83 4.66 6.86
CA PRO A 41 12.12 3.47 6.38
C PRO A 41 12.56 3.01 4.98
N TYR A 42 13.10 3.90 4.13
CA TYR A 42 13.63 3.52 2.82
C TYR A 42 14.76 2.50 2.92
N ARG A 43 15.56 2.55 3.98
CA ARG A 43 16.60 1.58 4.23
C ARG A 43 16.08 0.14 4.19
N TYR A 44 14.87 -0.05 4.68
CA TYR A 44 14.22 -1.37 4.76
C TYR A 44 13.35 -1.67 3.54
N LEU A 45 12.76 -0.65 2.92
CA LEU A 45 11.73 -0.83 1.90
C LEU A 45 12.20 -0.53 0.46
N HIS A 46 13.42 -0.03 0.26
CA HIS A 46 13.89 0.29 -1.09
C HIS A 46 13.93 -0.94 -2.00
N THR A 47 14.32 -2.10 -1.47
CA THR A 47 14.34 -3.34 -2.23
C THR A 47 12.93 -3.75 -2.66
N TYR A 48 11.95 -3.57 -1.77
CA TYR A 48 10.55 -3.83 -2.08
C TYR A 48 10.07 -2.93 -3.22
N LEU A 49 10.40 -1.63 -3.17
CA LEU A 49 10.08 -0.69 -4.26
C LEU A 49 10.71 -1.12 -5.58
N GLU A 50 11.97 -1.50 -5.57
CA GLU A 50 12.67 -1.98 -6.77
C GLU A 50 12.04 -3.24 -7.33
N GLU A 51 11.68 -4.19 -6.48
CA GLU A 51 11.03 -5.44 -6.89
C GLU A 51 9.63 -5.17 -7.47
N LEU A 52 8.85 -4.29 -6.87
CA LEU A 52 7.55 -3.90 -7.43
C LEU A 52 7.70 -3.33 -8.84
N ALA A 53 8.68 -2.46 -9.04
CA ALA A 53 8.94 -1.87 -10.36
C ALA A 53 9.33 -2.91 -11.41
N LYS A 54 9.95 -4.02 -11.00
CA LYS A 54 10.34 -5.12 -11.90
C LYS A 54 9.18 -6.08 -12.15
N VAL A 55 8.45 -6.46 -11.11
CA VAL A 55 7.48 -7.55 -11.23
C VAL A 55 6.12 -7.11 -11.74
N LEU A 56 5.64 -5.92 -11.35
CA LEU A 56 4.30 -5.47 -11.71
C LEU A 56 4.09 -5.34 -13.22
N PRO A 57 5.02 -4.77 -14.01
CA PRO A 57 4.81 -4.67 -15.46
C PRO A 57 4.72 -6.02 -16.18
N ARG A 58 5.16 -7.09 -15.53
CA ARG A 58 5.15 -8.45 -16.11
C ARG A 58 3.86 -9.20 -15.80
N GLN A 59 2.98 -8.62 -14.97
CA GLN A 59 1.74 -9.28 -14.58
C GLN A 59 0.57 -8.75 -15.39
N SER A 60 -0.41 -9.61 -15.61
CA SER A 60 -1.67 -9.21 -16.22
C SER A 60 -2.66 -8.86 -15.11
N VAL A 61 -2.70 -7.57 -14.74
CA VAL A 61 -3.56 -7.08 -13.65
C VAL A 61 -4.75 -6.33 -14.24
N THR A 62 -5.96 -6.67 -13.81
CA THR A 62 -7.18 -5.99 -14.22
C THR A 62 -7.80 -5.15 -13.11
N GLU A 63 -7.50 -5.50 -11.86
CA GLU A 63 -7.98 -4.74 -10.69
C GLU A 63 -7.00 -4.90 -9.52
N THR A 64 -7.02 -3.94 -8.60
CA THR A 64 -6.13 -3.91 -7.45
C THR A 64 -6.91 -3.62 -6.18
N THR A 65 -6.54 -4.28 -5.10
CA THR A 65 -6.98 -3.93 -3.75
C THR A 65 -5.77 -3.53 -2.92
N MET A 66 -5.85 -2.36 -2.30
CA MET A 66 -4.87 -1.91 -1.31
C MET A 66 -5.53 -1.98 0.06
N ASP A 67 -5.02 -2.83 0.93
CA ASP A 67 -5.63 -3.09 2.23
C ASP A 67 -4.83 -2.40 3.33
N PHE A 68 -5.41 -1.33 3.90
CA PHE A 68 -4.83 -0.54 4.98
C PHE A 68 -5.47 -0.84 6.34
N VAL A 69 -6.36 -1.83 6.42
CA VAL A 69 -7.12 -2.10 7.65
C VAL A 69 -6.21 -2.29 8.86
N LYS A 70 -5.07 -2.95 8.69
CA LYS A 70 -4.11 -3.21 9.76
C LYS A 70 -2.97 -2.20 9.85
N MET A 71 -3.03 -1.13 9.06
CA MET A 71 -2.06 -0.03 9.15
C MET A 71 -2.48 0.90 10.27
N ARG A 72 -1.65 1.00 11.31
CA ARG A 72 -2.01 1.76 12.51
C ARG A 72 -1.48 3.18 12.51
N PHE A 73 -0.27 3.37 12.01
CA PHE A 73 0.38 4.68 12.04
C PHE A 73 1.63 4.69 11.17
N CYS A 74 1.96 5.86 10.61
CA CYS A 74 3.28 6.11 10.05
C CYS A 74 3.70 7.56 10.34
N ASN A 75 5.00 7.75 10.57
CA ASN A 75 5.59 9.08 10.65
C ASN A 75 5.70 9.69 9.25
N SER A 76 6.24 10.91 9.14
CA SER A 76 6.35 11.60 7.85
C SER A 76 7.17 10.82 6.82
N ASN A 77 8.29 10.22 7.25
CA ASN A 77 9.13 9.44 6.33
C ASN A 77 8.44 8.15 5.89
N GLY A 78 7.68 7.52 6.78
CA GLY A 78 6.85 6.37 6.45
C GLY A 78 5.75 6.73 5.47
N PHE A 79 5.14 7.89 5.66
CA PHE A 79 4.12 8.41 4.74
C PHE A 79 4.70 8.52 3.31
N TYR A 80 5.89 9.09 3.17
CA TYR A 80 6.51 9.25 1.85
C TYR A 80 6.86 7.93 1.19
N VAL A 81 7.38 6.95 1.94
CA VAL A 81 7.72 5.66 1.33
C VAL A 81 6.46 4.90 0.90
N ILE A 82 5.38 4.99 1.68
CA ILE A 82 4.10 4.37 1.28
C ILE A 82 3.55 5.08 0.04
N MET A 83 3.66 6.41 -0.04
CA MET A 83 3.29 7.14 -1.26
C MET A 83 4.01 6.60 -2.49
N ASP A 84 5.30 6.34 -2.38
CA ASP A 84 6.09 5.81 -3.49
C ASP A 84 5.61 4.41 -3.89
N ILE A 85 5.25 3.57 -2.92
CA ILE A 85 4.69 2.24 -3.20
C ILE A 85 3.35 2.37 -3.93
N VAL A 86 2.47 3.22 -3.43
CA VAL A 86 1.15 3.45 -4.01
C VAL A 86 1.27 4.04 -5.43
N ASP A 87 2.14 5.03 -5.61
CA ASP A 87 2.38 5.63 -6.93
C ASP A 87 2.88 4.59 -7.94
N ALA A 88 3.77 3.70 -7.53
CA ALA A 88 4.26 2.62 -8.39
C ALA A 88 3.10 1.76 -8.88
N VAL A 89 2.17 1.42 -8.00
CA VAL A 89 1.00 0.61 -8.38
C VAL A 89 0.12 1.35 -9.39
N TYR A 90 -0.24 2.61 -9.11
CA TYR A 90 -1.07 3.38 -10.04
C TYR A 90 -0.41 3.57 -11.40
N ASN A 91 0.90 3.72 -11.43
CA ASN A 91 1.64 3.96 -12.68
C ASN A 91 1.90 2.67 -13.47
N LEU A 92 2.01 1.53 -12.81
CA LEU A 92 2.47 0.29 -13.44
C LEU A 92 1.36 -0.69 -13.77
N VAL A 93 0.20 -0.57 -13.15
CA VAL A 93 -0.93 -1.48 -13.43
C VAL A 93 -2.19 -0.69 -13.74
N PRO A 94 -3.03 -1.20 -14.68
CA PRO A 94 -4.29 -0.56 -15.03
C PRO A 94 -5.44 -1.01 -14.14
N GLY A 95 -6.59 -0.40 -14.33
CA GLY A 95 -7.85 -0.87 -13.79
C GLY A 95 -8.25 -0.18 -12.49
N ARG A 96 -9.34 -0.68 -11.94
CA ARG A 96 -9.93 -0.12 -10.72
C ARG A 96 -9.08 -0.46 -9.51
N VAL A 97 -9.04 0.46 -8.55
CA VAL A 97 -8.33 0.30 -7.28
C VAL A 97 -9.36 0.41 -6.17
N THR A 98 -9.46 -0.63 -5.35
CA THR A 98 -10.26 -0.62 -4.13
C THR A 98 -9.33 -0.45 -2.95
N VAL A 99 -9.61 0.54 -2.11
CA VAL A 99 -8.83 0.82 -0.91
C VAL A 99 -9.66 0.43 0.31
N ARG A 100 -9.22 -0.59 1.03
CA ARG A 100 -9.89 -1.05 2.25
C ARG A 100 -9.34 -0.27 3.44
N ARG A 101 -10.27 0.30 4.23
CA ARG A 101 -9.93 1.09 5.41
C ARG A 101 -10.97 0.86 6.51
N ILE A 102 -10.59 1.21 7.74
CA ILE A 102 -11.54 1.16 8.87
C ILE A 102 -12.40 2.42 8.85
N ALA A 103 -13.72 2.25 8.79
CA ALA A 103 -14.68 3.36 8.67
C ALA A 103 -14.55 4.40 9.78
N ASP A 104 -14.28 3.96 11.01
CA ASP A 104 -14.25 4.81 12.20
C ASP A 104 -12.83 5.24 12.60
N ASP A 105 -11.82 4.95 11.78
CA ASP A 105 -10.45 5.35 12.07
C ASP A 105 -10.19 6.72 11.47
N ASP A 106 -10.15 7.76 12.30
CA ASP A 106 -9.95 9.13 11.85
C ASP A 106 -8.61 9.29 11.11
N TRP A 107 -7.55 8.65 11.63
CA TRP A 107 -6.23 8.73 11.00
C TRP A 107 -6.28 8.18 9.57
N GLN A 108 -6.88 7.00 9.37
CA GLN A 108 -7.02 6.42 8.04
C GLN A 108 -7.88 7.28 7.12
N CYS A 109 -9.03 7.72 7.61
CA CYS A 109 -9.96 8.52 6.80
C CYS A 109 -9.40 9.88 6.39
N GLU A 110 -8.59 10.50 7.23
CA GLU A 110 -7.97 11.79 6.93
C GLU A 110 -6.69 11.63 6.10
N THR A 111 -5.91 10.58 6.36
CA THR A 111 -4.58 10.38 5.77
C THR A 111 -4.62 9.76 4.39
N LEU A 112 -5.45 8.73 4.18
CA LEU A 112 -5.44 7.97 2.93
C LEU A 112 -5.77 8.80 1.70
N PRO A 113 -6.74 9.72 1.70
CA PRO A 113 -6.98 10.54 0.51
C PRO A 113 -5.77 11.35 0.06
N ILE A 114 -4.96 11.82 1.00
CA ILE A 114 -3.74 12.58 0.70
C ILE A 114 -2.65 11.63 0.22
N LEU A 115 -2.47 10.51 0.91
CA LEU A 115 -1.48 9.49 0.59
C LEU A 115 -1.69 8.92 -0.81
N LEU A 116 -2.94 8.72 -1.22
CA LEU A 116 -3.31 8.19 -2.53
C LEU A 116 -3.30 9.25 -3.62
N ASN A 117 -3.16 10.52 -3.26
CA ASN A 117 -3.21 11.65 -4.21
C ASN A 117 -4.55 11.76 -4.95
N LEU A 118 -5.66 11.67 -4.19
CA LEU A 118 -7.01 11.69 -4.77
C LEU A 118 -7.43 13.07 -5.34
N SER A 119 -6.61 14.11 -5.15
CA SER A 119 -6.85 15.39 -5.82
C SER A 119 -6.61 15.28 -7.34
N GLU A 120 -5.86 14.28 -7.79
CA GLU A 120 -5.67 14.01 -9.21
C GLU A 120 -6.87 13.25 -9.77
N GLU A 121 -7.52 13.82 -10.78
CA GLU A 121 -8.76 13.27 -11.35
C GLU A 121 -8.60 11.84 -11.87
N HIS A 122 -7.48 11.54 -12.53
CA HIS A 122 -7.26 10.21 -13.11
C HIS A 122 -7.08 9.14 -12.05
N ILE A 123 -6.58 9.50 -10.86
CA ILE A 123 -6.47 8.59 -9.74
C ILE A 123 -7.82 8.42 -9.06
N ALA A 124 -8.51 9.53 -8.79
CA ALA A 124 -9.83 9.50 -8.17
C ALA A 124 -10.83 8.69 -8.99
N ALA A 125 -10.78 8.81 -10.31
CA ALA A 125 -11.69 8.09 -11.22
C ALA A 125 -11.52 6.56 -11.16
N ARG A 126 -10.34 6.07 -10.76
CA ARG A 126 -10.03 4.65 -10.65
C ARG A 126 -10.26 4.08 -9.25
N THR A 127 -10.44 4.95 -8.26
CA THR A 127 -10.35 4.59 -6.85
C THR A 127 -11.71 4.59 -6.17
N ASN A 128 -11.98 3.54 -5.40
CA ASN A 128 -13.13 3.51 -4.49
C ASN A 128 -12.69 2.97 -3.14
N PHE A 129 -13.35 3.44 -2.09
CA PHE A 129 -13.09 2.96 -0.73
C PHE A 129 -14.07 1.86 -0.34
N GLU A 130 -13.55 0.85 0.34
CA GLU A 130 -14.33 -0.16 1.03
C GLU A 130 -14.12 0.05 2.52
N ASP A 131 -15.15 0.59 3.17
CA ASP A 131 -15.10 0.88 4.61
C ASP A 131 -15.55 -0.37 5.39
N VAL A 132 -14.69 -0.82 6.30
CA VAL A 132 -14.95 -2.00 7.12
C VAL A 132 -14.98 -1.60 8.59
N LYS A 133 -15.56 -2.46 9.42
CA LYS A 133 -15.54 -2.27 10.86
C LYS A 133 -14.20 -2.68 11.43
N ALA A 134 -13.79 -2.03 12.52
CA ALA A 134 -12.58 -2.43 13.25
C ALA A 134 -12.72 -3.89 13.70
N PRO A 135 -11.63 -4.67 13.54
CA PRO A 135 -11.64 -6.07 13.99
C PRO A 135 -11.73 -6.21 15.49
#